data_b6b5c244f061599e9df38a5abee1d2d5
#
_entry.id   b6b5c244f061599e9df38a5abee1d2d5
#
_cell.length_a   1.000
_cell.length_b   1.000
_cell.length_c   1.000
_cell.angle_alpha   90.00
_cell.angle_beta   90.00
_cell.angle_gamma   90.00
#
_symmetry.space_group_name_H-M   'P 1'
#
loop_
_entity.id
_entity.type
_entity.pdbx_description
1 polymer ?
#
loop_
_entity_poly.entity_id
_entity_poly.type
_entity_poly.pdbx_seq_one_letter_code
_entity_poly.pdbx_strand_id
1 'polypeptide(L)'
;AGIQYVAGSDRQIKFGVSLKNVGPKMKYEGDGNGVRLTNTEAHGAEYSQSFEFKSDAFELPSSLNIGGAYDFTIDQDNRITVAGNFTSNSFTKDQYGIGFEYAYQSYFMLRSGYVYEEGIVENETRTTAFTGFNAGFTFEVPLSAGTNFGLDFSYRQSSPLYSPVSIGARITL
;
A
#
# COMPACT_ATOMS: atom_id res chain seq x y z
N ALA A 1 -12.45 6.83 1.14
CA ALA A 1 -13.61 6.19 1.77
C ALA A 1 -13.50 4.68 1.61
N GLY A 2 -14.04 3.91 2.56
CA GLY A 2 -14.05 2.45 2.48
C GLY A 2 -15.15 1.86 3.35
N ILE A 3 -15.51 0.62 2.99
CA ILE A 3 -16.48 -0.20 3.71
C ILE A 3 -15.88 -1.59 3.89
N GLN A 4 -16.06 -2.16 5.06
CA GLN A 4 -15.71 -3.54 5.36
C GLN A 4 -16.94 -4.26 5.90
N TYR A 5 -17.19 -5.45 5.39
CA TYR A 5 -18.27 -6.33 5.82
C TYR A 5 -17.68 -7.65 6.32
N VAL A 6 -18.13 -8.08 7.48
CA VAL A 6 -17.72 -9.35 8.11
C VAL A 6 -18.97 -10.17 8.35
N ALA A 7 -18.98 -11.42 7.89
CA ALA A 7 -20.12 -12.32 7.91
C ALA A 7 -19.71 -13.75 8.35
N GLY A 8 -20.72 -14.56 8.57
CA GLY A 8 -20.61 -15.95 9.04
C GLY A 8 -20.69 -16.06 10.55
N SER A 9 -21.02 -17.24 11.07
CA SER A 9 -21.17 -17.53 12.51
C SER A 9 -19.89 -17.24 13.28
N ASP A 10 -18.74 -17.53 12.67
CA ASP A 10 -17.40 -17.38 13.26
C ASP A 10 -16.63 -16.21 12.61
N ARG A 11 -17.36 -15.28 11.96
CA ARG A 11 -16.78 -14.11 11.27
C ARG A 11 -15.74 -14.48 10.19
N GLN A 12 -15.91 -15.65 9.60
CA GLN A 12 -14.94 -16.25 8.67
C GLN A 12 -14.93 -15.60 7.30
N ILE A 13 -16.01 -14.90 6.91
CA ILE A 13 -16.12 -14.19 5.62
C ILE A 13 -15.79 -12.71 5.85
N LYS A 14 -14.84 -12.20 5.13
CA LYS A 14 -14.46 -10.77 5.16
C LYS A 14 -14.48 -10.23 3.74
N PHE A 15 -15.12 -9.09 3.56
CA PHE A 15 -15.16 -8.40 2.28
C PHE A 15 -14.92 -6.91 2.51
N GLY A 16 -14.19 -6.28 1.61
CA GLY A 16 -13.89 -4.86 1.73
C GLY A 16 -13.79 -4.18 0.38
N VAL A 17 -14.24 -2.94 0.35
CA VAL A 17 -14.06 -2.01 -0.78
C VAL A 17 -13.50 -0.72 -0.24
N SER A 18 -12.47 -0.20 -0.88
CA SER A 18 -11.94 1.11 -0.54
C SER A 18 -11.64 1.94 -1.79
N LEU A 19 -11.94 3.22 -1.72
CA LEU A 19 -11.72 4.20 -2.76
C LEU A 19 -10.82 5.30 -2.20
N LYS A 20 -9.70 5.56 -2.87
CA LYS A 20 -8.68 6.53 -2.45
C LYS A 20 -8.46 7.58 -3.52
N ASN A 21 -8.04 8.77 -3.09
CA ASN A 21 -7.63 9.87 -3.95
C ASN A 21 -8.68 10.28 -5.00
N VAL A 22 -9.97 10.23 -4.65
CA VAL A 22 -11.04 10.72 -5.52
C VAL A 22 -11.38 12.14 -5.13
N GLY A 23 -11.24 13.05 -6.09
CA GLY A 23 -11.50 14.47 -5.89
C GLY A 23 -11.44 15.25 -7.21
N PRO A 24 -11.73 16.55 -7.16
CA PRO A 24 -11.53 17.43 -8.30
C PRO A 24 -10.04 17.52 -8.66
N LYS A 25 -9.74 17.97 -9.87
CA LYS A 25 -8.37 18.29 -10.27
C LYS A 25 -7.76 19.29 -9.30
N MET A 26 -6.51 19.06 -8.94
CA MET A 26 -5.75 19.96 -8.09
C MET A 26 -4.96 20.97 -8.93
N LYS A 27 -4.74 22.13 -8.36
CA LYS A 27 -3.93 23.18 -8.96
C LYS A 27 -3.14 23.88 -7.87
N TYR A 28 -1.88 24.19 -8.13
CA TYR A 28 -1.10 25.02 -7.22
C TYR A 28 -1.37 26.49 -7.51
N GLU A 29 -1.81 27.24 -6.51
CA GLU A 29 -2.07 28.67 -6.56
C GLU A 29 -1.52 29.33 -5.30
N GLY A 30 -1.09 30.60 -5.41
CA GLY A 30 -0.66 31.40 -4.28
C GLY A 30 0.78 31.92 -4.38
N ASP A 31 1.16 32.77 -3.44
CA ASP A 31 2.40 33.55 -3.45
C ASP A 31 3.69 32.70 -3.46
N GLY A 32 3.61 31.43 -3.05
CA GLY A 32 4.73 30.47 -3.11
C GLY A 32 5.16 30.11 -4.54
N ASN A 33 4.34 30.37 -5.53
CA ASN A 33 4.64 30.17 -6.96
C ASN A 33 5.23 31.44 -7.64
N GLY A 34 5.48 32.47 -6.87
CA GLY A 34 6.00 33.75 -7.36
C GLY A 34 7.53 33.82 -7.31
N VAL A 35 8.13 34.37 -8.36
CA VAL A 35 9.54 34.74 -8.40
C VAL A 35 9.65 36.24 -8.65
N ARG A 36 10.44 36.92 -7.81
CA ARG A 36 10.78 38.33 -8.02
C ARG A 36 12.10 38.42 -8.76
N LEU A 37 12.07 38.99 -9.99
CA LEU A 37 13.25 39.26 -10.77
C LEU A 37 13.55 40.75 -10.75
N THR A 38 14.79 41.08 -10.44
CA THR A 38 15.29 42.47 -10.49
C THR A 38 16.11 42.63 -11.76
N ASN A 39 15.72 43.58 -12.61
CA ASN A 39 16.49 43.94 -13.80
C ASN A 39 17.38 45.13 -13.44
N THR A 40 18.70 44.89 -13.43
CA THR A 40 19.72 45.89 -13.12
C THR A 40 20.18 46.68 -14.35
N GLU A 41 19.75 46.30 -15.57
CA GLU A 41 20.20 46.92 -16.85
C GLU A 41 19.25 47.98 -17.38
N ALA A 42 18.15 48.29 -16.71
CA ALA A 42 17.21 49.33 -17.19
C ALA A 42 17.65 50.71 -16.71
N HIS A 43 18.41 51.40 -17.56
CA HIS A 43 18.65 52.86 -17.54
C HIS A 43 18.61 53.58 -16.18
N GLY A 44 19.47 53.16 -15.25
CA GLY A 44 19.74 53.91 -14.01
C GLY A 44 18.74 53.78 -12.86
N ALA A 45 17.76 52.89 -12.95
CA ALA A 45 16.87 52.54 -11.86
C ALA A 45 16.72 51.02 -11.76
N GLU A 46 16.90 50.49 -10.56
CA GLU A 46 16.57 49.06 -10.29
C GLU A 46 15.07 48.86 -10.44
N TYR A 47 14.69 48.00 -11.38
CA TYR A 47 13.30 47.65 -11.63
C TYR A 47 13.05 46.21 -11.30
N SER A 48 12.15 45.95 -10.35
CA SER A 48 11.80 44.58 -9.95
C SER A 48 10.39 44.25 -10.38
N GLN A 49 10.22 43.07 -11.00
CA GLN A 49 8.94 42.52 -11.38
C GLN A 49 8.70 41.17 -10.67
N SER A 50 7.48 40.96 -10.26
CA SER A 50 7.03 39.68 -9.75
C SER A 50 6.37 38.88 -10.87
N PHE A 51 6.82 37.65 -11.06
CA PHE A 51 6.24 36.70 -12.00
C PHE A 51 5.62 35.55 -11.20
N GLU A 52 4.40 35.21 -11.52
CA GLU A 52 3.71 34.06 -10.96
C GLU A 52 3.72 32.91 -11.97
N PHE A 53 4.21 31.75 -11.56
CA PHE A 53 4.14 30.54 -12.38
C PHE A 53 2.72 29.99 -12.31
N LYS A 54 2.07 29.87 -13.46
CA LYS A 54 0.78 29.19 -13.57
C LYS A 54 1.01 27.67 -13.57
N SER A 55 0.45 26.99 -12.59
CA SER A 55 0.37 25.54 -12.58
C SER A 55 -0.83 25.08 -13.40
N ASP A 56 -0.64 24.08 -14.26
CA ASP A 56 -1.77 23.37 -14.85
C ASP A 56 -2.50 22.51 -13.79
N ALA A 57 -3.79 22.28 -14.02
CA ALA A 57 -4.57 21.40 -13.17
C ALA A 57 -4.18 19.94 -13.43
N PHE A 58 -3.89 19.18 -12.39
CA PHE A 58 -3.54 17.77 -12.46
C PHE A 58 -4.56 16.90 -11.74
N GLU A 59 -4.71 15.66 -12.20
CA GLU A 59 -5.59 14.68 -11.61
C GLU A 59 -4.91 13.94 -10.47
N LEU A 60 -5.69 13.54 -9.46
CA LEU A 60 -5.20 12.69 -8.38
C LEU A 60 -5.08 11.24 -8.86
N PRO A 61 -4.04 10.49 -8.41
CA PRO A 61 -3.92 9.07 -8.70
C PRO A 61 -4.97 8.29 -7.91
N SER A 62 -6.18 8.23 -8.47
CA SER A 62 -7.28 7.50 -7.83
C SER A 62 -7.06 5.99 -7.87
N SER A 63 -7.50 5.30 -6.84
CA SER A 63 -7.39 3.85 -6.71
C SER A 63 -8.63 3.26 -6.06
N LEU A 64 -9.18 2.22 -6.70
CA LEU A 64 -10.26 1.38 -6.19
C LEU A 64 -9.67 0.03 -5.78
N ASN A 65 -9.87 -0.36 -4.52
CA ASN A 65 -9.48 -1.67 -4.02
C ASN A 65 -10.74 -2.45 -3.63
N ILE A 66 -10.84 -3.69 -4.11
CA ILE A 66 -11.89 -4.64 -3.76
C ILE A 66 -11.19 -5.91 -3.30
N GLY A 67 -11.50 -6.37 -2.10
CA GLY A 67 -10.89 -7.57 -1.55
C GLY A 67 -11.83 -8.41 -0.73
N GLY A 68 -11.51 -9.70 -0.65
CA GLY A 68 -12.22 -10.66 0.18
C GLY A 68 -11.27 -11.65 0.80
N ALA A 69 -11.65 -12.20 1.95
CA ALA A 69 -10.92 -13.25 2.61
C ALA A 69 -11.88 -14.25 3.26
N TYR A 70 -11.44 -15.48 3.35
CA TYR A 70 -12.14 -16.54 4.03
C TYR A 70 -11.21 -17.28 4.98
N ASP A 71 -11.65 -17.43 6.25
CA ASP A 71 -10.95 -18.15 7.28
C ASP A 71 -11.50 -19.58 7.36
N PHE A 72 -10.67 -20.58 7.07
CA PHE A 72 -10.94 -21.99 7.26
C PHE A 72 -10.41 -22.42 8.63
N THR A 73 -11.28 -22.64 9.59
CA THR A 73 -10.92 -23.23 10.89
C THR A 73 -10.85 -24.74 10.72
N ILE A 74 -9.65 -25.32 10.81
CA ILE A 74 -9.44 -26.76 10.68
C ILE A 74 -9.76 -27.42 12.03
N ASP A 75 -9.22 -26.86 13.10
CA ASP A 75 -9.48 -27.26 14.49
C ASP A 75 -9.30 -26.02 15.41
N GLN A 76 -9.29 -26.26 16.74
CA GLN A 76 -9.15 -25.16 17.72
C GLN A 76 -7.82 -24.43 17.66
N ASP A 77 -6.79 -25.09 17.11
CA ASP A 77 -5.42 -24.59 17.08
C ASP A 77 -4.98 -24.13 15.68
N ASN A 78 -5.66 -24.58 14.62
CA ASN A 78 -5.22 -24.43 13.25
C ASN A 78 -6.23 -23.66 12.40
N ARG A 79 -5.78 -22.57 11.79
CA ARG A 79 -6.58 -21.77 10.86
C ARG A 79 -5.80 -21.51 9.58
N ILE A 80 -6.47 -21.65 8.44
CA ILE A 80 -5.98 -21.21 7.13
C ILE A 80 -6.86 -20.06 6.65
N THR A 81 -6.23 -18.95 6.26
CA THR A 81 -6.92 -17.83 5.61
C THR A 81 -6.50 -17.76 4.16
N VAL A 82 -7.47 -17.66 3.27
CA VAL A 82 -7.27 -17.37 1.85
C VAL A 82 -7.83 -15.99 1.56
N ALA A 83 -7.05 -15.13 0.94
CA ALA A 83 -7.45 -13.76 0.60
C ALA A 83 -7.20 -13.47 -0.88
N GLY A 84 -8.10 -12.70 -1.48
CA GLY A 84 -7.98 -12.16 -2.82
C GLY A 84 -8.21 -10.66 -2.82
N ASN A 85 -7.48 -9.94 -3.66
CA ASN A 85 -7.60 -8.49 -3.81
C ASN A 85 -7.48 -8.08 -5.26
N PHE A 86 -8.31 -7.16 -5.69
CA PHE A 86 -8.22 -6.44 -6.96
C PHE A 86 -8.01 -4.96 -6.68
N THR A 87 -7.03 -4.37 -7.35
CA THR A 87 -6.76 -2.93 -7.27
C THR A 87 -6.79 -2.35 -8.67
N SER A 88 -7.73 -1.45 -8.92
CA SER A 88 -7.76 -0.65 -10.14
C SER A 88 -7.12 0.71 -9.88
N ASN A 89 -6.15 1.07 -10.71
CA ASN A 89 -5.38 2.30 -10.59
C ASN A 89 -5.59 3.17 -11.83
N SER A 90 -5.80 4.48 -11.64
CA SER A 90 -6.01 5.39 -12.77
C SER A 90 -4.73 5.78 -13.53
N PHE A 91 -3.55 5.65 -12.91
CA PHE A 91 -2.26 6.04 -13.52
C PHE A 91 -1.28 4.89 -13.74
N THR A 92 -1.54 3.75 -13.14
CA THR A 92 -0.72 2.54 -13.29
C THR A 92 -1.60 1.36 -13.68
N LYS A 93 -0.98 0.22 -13.93
CA LYS A 93 -1.72 -1.01 -14.29
C LYS A 93 -2.54 -1.53 -13.12
N ASP A 94 -3.62 -2.23 -13.43
CA ASP A 94 -4.44 -2.93 -12.45
C ASP A 94 -3.69 -4.11 -11.84
N GLN A 95 -3.97 -4.41 -10.58
CA GLN A 95 -3.27 -5.44 -9.83
C GLN A 95 -4.26 -6.46 -9.26
N TYR A 96 -3.89 -7.73 -9.31
CA TYR A 96 -4.60 -8.86 -8.72
C TYR A 96 -3.71 -9.51 -7.68
N GLY A 97 -4.17 -9.54 -6.43
CA GLY A 97 -3.46 -10.15 -5.32
C GLY A 97 -4.14 -11.44 -4.85
N ILE A 98 -3.34 -12.44 -4.54
CA ILE A 98 -3.78 -13.61 -3.79
C ILE A 98 -2.85 -13.83 -2.61
N GLY A 99 -3.40 -14.21 -1.46
CA GLY A 99 -2.63 -14.43 -0.24
C GLY A 99 -3.15 -15.63 0.54
N PHE A 100 -2.22 -16.26 1.22
CA PHE A 100 -2.45 -17.39 2.11
C PHE A 100 -1.82 -17.11 3.47
N GLU A 101 -2.53 -17.40 4.53
CA GLU A 101 -2.01 -17.40 5.89
C GLU A 101 -2.34 -18.74 6.54
N TYR A 102 -1.34 -19.35 7.17
CA TYR A 102 -1.53 -20.43 8.13
C TYR A 102 -1.21 -19.91 9.52
N ALA A 103 -2.13 -20.07 10.45
CA ALA A 103 -1.99 -19.68 11.85
C ALA A 103 -2.11 -20.89 12.75
N TYR A 104 -1.10 -21.07 13.62
CA TYR A 104 -1.08 -22.09 14.68
C TYR A 104 -1.20 -21.43 16.04
N GLN A 105 -2.26 -21.70 16.77
CA GLN A 105 -2.58 -21.23 18.15
C GLN A 105 -2.42 -19.72 18.35
N SER A 106 -2.44 -18.93 17.27
CA SER A 106 -2.08 -17.49 17.27
C SER A 106 -0.65 -17.18 17.73
N TYR A 107 0.18 -18.17 18.01
CA TYR A 107 1.58 -17.99 18.36
C TYR A 107 2.50 -17.92 17.12
N PHE A 108 2.14 -18.64 16.08
CA PHE A 108 2.88 -18.67 14.84
C PHE A 108 1.96 -18.46 13.66
N MET A 109 2.32 -17.52 12.80
CA MET A 109 1.59 -17.25 11.56
C MET A 109 2.58 -17.21 10.40
N LEU A 110 2.34 -18.03 9.39
CA LEU A 110 3.09 -18.06 8.15
C LEU A 110 2.22 -17.48 7.03
N ARG A 111 2.77 -16.56 6.28
CA ARG A 111 2.07 -15.86 5.20
C ARG A 111 2.84 -15.96 3.90
N SER A 112 2.11 -16.14 2.80
CA SER A 112 2.66 -15.98 1.47
C SER A 112 1.63 -15.34 0.56
N GLY A 113 2.09 -14.67 -0.48
CA GLY A 113 1.20 -14.04 -1.43
C GLY A 113 1.88 -13.74 -2.75
N TYR A 114 1.05 -13.48 -3.72
CA TYR A 114 1.48 -13.07 -5.05
C TYR A 114 0.60 -11.94 -5.55
N VAL A 115 1.22 -10.90 -6.08
CA VAL A 115 0.55 -9.78 -6.74
C VAL A 115 0.88 -9.86 -8.23
N TYR A 116 -0.13 -10.04 -9.04
CA TYR A 116 -0.03 -10.02 -10.49
C TYR A 116 -0.38 -8.63 -11.02
N GLU A 117 0.45 -8.15 -11.92
CA GLU A 117 0.24 -6.95 -12.75
C GLU A 117 0.65 -7.32 -14.17
N GLU A 118 -0.01 -6.78 -15.17
CA GLU A 118 0.35 -7.07 -16.56
C GLU A 118 1.82 -6.71 -16.84
N GLY A 119 2.60 -7.67 -17.37
CA GLY A 119 4.03 -7.51 -17.62
C GLY A 119 4.94 -7.60 -16.39
N ILE A 120 4.44 -8.02 -15.22
CA ILE A 120 5.25 -8.10 -13.98
C ILE A 120 6.41 -9.09 -14.09
N VAL A 121 6.29 -10.10 -14.96
CA VAL A 121 7.31 -11.15 -15.18
C VAL A 121 8.38 -10.68 -16.18
N GLU A 122 8.09 -9.67 -16.98
CA GLU A 122 8.96 -9.18 -18.05
C GLU A 122 9.76 -7.97 -17.56
N ASN A 123 11.09 -8.07 -17.63
CA ASN A 123 11.96 -6.99 -17.15
C ASN A 123 11.84 -5.67 -17.94
N GLU A 124 11.43 -5.74 -19.20
CA GLU A 124 11.33 -4.58 -20.11
C GLU A 124 10.00 -3.83 -19.97
N THR A 125 8.92 -4.51 -19.65
CA THR A 125 7.57 -3.93 -19.58
C THR A 125 7.09 -3.66 -18.16
N ARG A 126 7.84 -4.14 -17.18
CA ARG A 126 7.50 -3.97 -15.77
C ARG A 126 7.67 -2.52 -15.31
N THR A 127 6.62 -1.97 -14.72
CA THR A 127 6.58 -0.60 -14.18
C THR A 127 6.99 -0.51 -12.70
N THR A 128 7.09 -1.66 -12.03
CA THR A 128 7.47 -1.77 -10.61
C THR A 128 8.75 -2.59 -10.43
N ALA A 129 9.54 -2.31 -9.41
CA ALA A 129 10.71 -3.12 -9.05
C ALA A 129 10.32 -4.49 -8.45
N PHE A 130 9.08 -4.70 -8.06
CA PHE A 130 8.62 -5.94 -7.44
C PHE A 130 8.17 -6.96 -8.48
N THR A 131 8.48 -8.24 -8.23
CA THR A 131 8.14 -9.36 -9.12
C THR A 131 6.85 -10.09 -8.72
N GLY A 132 6.15 -9.57 -7.72
CA GLY A 132 4.85 -10.04 -7.25
C GLY A 132 4.91 -10.96 -6.03
N PHE A 133 5.94 -11.78 -5.86
CA PHE A 133 6.03 -12.72 -4.74
C PHE A 133 6.39 -12.01 -3.43
N ASN A 134 5.70 -12.42 -2.35
CA ASN A 134 5.99 -12.00 -0.98
C ASN A 134 5.73 -13.14 -0.01
N ALA A 135 6.47 -13.14 1.12
CA ALA A 135 6.33 -14.10 2.20
C ALA A 135 6.67 -13.44 3.53
N GLY A 136 6.15 -13.98 4.61
CA GLY A 136 6.44 -13.48 5.95
C GLY A 136 5.98 -14.43 7.03
N PHE A 137 6.46 -14.21 8.22
CA PHE A 137 5.97 -14.93 9.41
C PHE A 137 5.90 -13.99 10.61
N THR A 138 5.04 -14.36 11.54
CA THR A 138 4.89 -13.71 12.84
C THR A 138 5.04 -14.74 13.94
N PHE A 139 5.83 -14.39 14.95
CA PHE A 139 5.84 -15.07 16.23
C PHE A 139 5.19 -14.17 17.27
N GLU A 140 4.20 -14.70 18.01
CA GLU A 140 3.53 -13.97 19.08
C GLU A 140 3.59 -14.78 20.38
N VAL A 141 4.07 -14.16 21.45
CA VAL A 141 4.25 -14.81 22.76
C VAL A 141 3.49 -14.00 23.81
N PRO A 142 2.62 -14.63 24.61
CA PRO A 142 2.01 -13.96 25.75
C PRO A 142 3.06 -13.71 26.84
N LEU A 143 3.22 -12.46 27.25
CA LEU A 143 4.13 -12.07 28.34
C LEU A 143 3.46 -12.10 29.70
N SER A 144 2.22 -11.65 29.80
CA SER A 144 1.42 -11.64 31.02
C SER A 144 -0.07 -11.51 30.65
N ALA A 145 -0.96 -11.54 31.66
CA ALA A 145 -2.40 -11.45 31.43
C ALA A 145 -2.77 -10.22 30.60
N GLY A 146 -3.10 -10.44 29.33
CA GLY A 146 -3.53 -9.40 28.38
C GLY A 146 -2.42 -8.75 27.56
N THR A 147 -1.13 -9.04 27.82
CA THR A 147 -0.01 -8.47 27.04
C THR A 147 0.64 -9.52 26.18
N ASN A 148 0.73 -9.26 24.88
CA ASN A 148 1.40 -10.12 23.90
C ASN A 148 2.59 -9.39 23.28
N PHE A 149 3.69 -10.10 23.08
CA PHE A 149 4.83 -9.65 22.31
C PHE A 149 4.88 -10.38 20.97
N GLY A 150 4.97 -9.62 19.88
CA GLY A 150 5.05 -10.14 18.52
C GLY A 150 6.33 -9.74 17.82
N LEU A 151 6.90 -10.68 17.09
CA LEU A 151 7.99 -10.44 16.12
C LEU A 151 7.47 -10.74 14.72
N ASP A 152 7.59 -9.77 13.84
CA ASP A 152 7.16 -9.86 12.45
C ASP A 152 8.39 -9.88 11.53
N PHE A 153 8.40 -10.80 10.58
CA PHE A 153 9.37 -10.85 9.48
C PHE A 153 8.63 -10.82 8.16
N SER A 154 9.11 -10.02 7.20
CA SER A 154 8.58 -10.02 5.85
C SER A 154 9.68 -9.89 4.79
N TYR A 155 9.45 -10.57 3.68
CA TYR A 155 10.27 -10.60 2.49
C TYR A 155 9.40 -10.26 1.29
N ARG A 156 9.91 -9.42 0.39
CA ARG A 156 9.25 -9.10 -0.87
C ARG A 156 10.25 -9.19 -2.01
N GLN A 157 9.97 -10.03 -2.98
CA GLN A 157 10.88 -10.23 -4.11
C GLN A 157 10.91 -9.01 -5.03
N SER A 158 12.11 -8.57 -5.39
CA SER A 158 12.32 -7.50 -6.37
C SER A 158 13.43 -7.85 -7.37
N SER A 159 13.41 -7.19 -8.51
CA SER A 159 14.44 -7.30 -9.57
C SER A 159 14.38 -6.00 -10.42
N PRO A 160 15.49 -5.43 -10.83
CA PRO A 160 16.89 -5.86 -10.63
C PRO A 160 17.48 -5.46 -9.26
N LEU A 161 16.71 -4.80 -8.42
CA LEU A 161 17.13 -4.35 -7.10
C LEU A 161 17.15 -5.50 -6.09
N TYR A 162 17.87 -5.31 -4.97
CA TYR A 162 17.84 -6.26 -3.86
C TYR A 162 16.44 -6.35 -3.26
N SER A 163 16.02 -7.58 -2.97
CA SER A 163 14.72 -7.84 -2.35
C SER A 163 14.69 -7.31 -0.91
N PRO A 164 13.76 -6.41 -0.57
CA PRO A 164 13.67 -5.87 0.78
C PRO A 164 13.22 -6.95 1.79
N VAL A 165 13.85 -6.88 2.95
CA VAL A 165 13.50 -7.64 4.15
C VAL A 165 13.11 -6.63 5.23
N SER A 166 12.02 -6.90 5.93
CA SER A 166 11.59 -6.07 7.06
C SER A 166 11.43 -6.92 8.30
N ILE A 167 11.89 -6.38 9.42
CA ILE A 167 11.74 -6.98 10.75
C ILE A 167 11.01 -5.96 11.62
N GLY A 168 9.94 -6.38 12.28
CA GLY A 168 9.14 -5.56 13.17
C GLY A 168 8.96 -6.22 14.53
N ALA A 169 8.79 -5.39 15.57
CA ALA A 169 8.37 -5.85 16.88
C ALA A 169 7.11 -5.11 17.32
N ARG A 170 6.21 -5.81 17.98
CA ARG A 170 4.90 -5.31 18.42
C ARG A 170 4.63 -5.72 19.86
N ILE A 171 4.06 -4.81 20.64
CA ILE A 171 3.48 -5.10 21.94
C ILE A 171 1.99 -4.77 21.89
N THR A 172 1.16 -5.70 22.23
CA THR A 172 -0.30 -5.55 22.35
C THR A 172 -0.68 -5.65 23.81
N LEU A 173 -1.39 -4.63 24.34
CA LEU A 173 -1.83 -4.49 25.73
C LEU A 173 -3.30 -4.86 25.86
#